data_461c6912a80b1df84178bf7fe6ca2a2b
#
_entry.id   461c6912a80b1df84178bf7fe6ca2a2b
#
_cell.length_a   1.000
_cell.length_b   1.000
_cell.length_c   1.000
_cell.angle_alpha   90.00
_cell.angle_beta   90.00
_cell.angle_gamma   90.00
#
_symmetry.space_group_name_H-M   'P 1'
#
loop_
_entity.id
_entity.type
_entity.pdbx_description
1 polymer ?
#
loop_
_entity_poly.entity_id
_entity_poly.type
_entity_poly.pdbx_seq_one_letter_code
_entity_poly.pdbx_strand_id
1 'polypeptide(L)'
;MAAAMVAMGRVARRWVLATVAFEHAGRLCDDPPEGLKFVRCGAWVKAGPTPQMTGDRPAQGWEAIAMLHATDDERMRWNGGGRAAVYHCQAEMRGVYPTQKPEALIQRLLADFADPGDDVLDPFMGSGTTLLCAWKRGHKATGCDVREEACEIAAKRIEAAMRQGRLPTDAARAKVVQGTMAF
;
A
#
# COMPACT_ATOMS: atom_id res chain seq x y z
N MET A 1 -6.26 -5.23 15.89
CA MET A 1 -6.61 -4.32 14.76
C MET A 1 -7.19 -2.99 15.25
N ALA A 2 -8.24 -2.95 16.07
CA ALA A 2 -8.88 -1.70 16.52
C ALA A 2 -7.89 -0.68 17.13
N ALA A 3 -7.09 -1.06 18.13
CA ALA A 3 -6.13 -0.15 18.75
C ALA A 3 -5.11 0.45 17.77
N ALA A 4 -4.62 -0.34 16.81
CA ALA A 4 -3.71 0.15 15.79
C ALA A 4 -4.39 1.14 14.83
N MET A 5 -5.64 0.89 14.46
CA MET A 5 -6.39 1.82 13.61
C MET A 5 -6.66 3.15 14.32
N VAL A 6 -6.96 3.13 15.62
CA VAL A 6 -7.07 4.34 16.45
C VAL A 6 -5.74 5.10 16.50
N ALA A 7 -4.62 4.39 16.68
CA ALA A 7 -3.30 5.01 16.66
C ALA A 7 -2.98 5.63 15.28
N MET A 8 -3.36 4.97 14.18
CA MET A 8 -3.23 5.54 12.84
C MET A 8 -4.08 6.79 12.66
N GLY A 9 -5.31 6.83 13.21
CA GLY A 9 -6.18 8.01 13.17
C GLY A 9 -5.55 9.26 13.80
N ARG A 10 -4.70 9.07 14.82
CA ARG A 10 -4.00 10.19 15.51
C ARG A 10 -2.83 10.76 14.73
N VAL A 11 -2.22 9.98 13.82
CA VAL A 11 -1.01 10.38 13.09
C VAL A 11 -1.25 10.60 11.60
N ALA A 12 -2.30 10.02 11.04
CA ALA A 12 -2.65 10.19 9.64
C ALA A 12 -3.14 11.61 9.38
N ARG A 13 -2.57 12.23 8.35
CA ARG A 13 -3.02 13.56 7.89
C ARG A 13 -3.96 13.47 6.69
N ARG A 14 -3.96 12.34 6.00
CA ARG A 14 -4.74 12.12 4.78
C ARG A 14 -5.27 10.68 4.75
N TRP A 15 -4.77 9.85 3.87
CA TRP A 15 -5.29 8.52 3.60
C TRP A 15 -4.72 7.46 4.53
N VAL A 16 -5.59 6.57 4.98
CA VAL A 16 -5.24 5.30 5.61
C VAL A 16 -5.83 4.18 4.76
N LEU A 17 -4.98 3.28 4.28
CA LEU A 17 -5.35 2.15 3.45
C LEU A 17 -5.07 0.86 4.22
N ALA A 18 -6.06 -0.02 4.33
CA ALA A 18 -5.89 -1.31 4.98
C ALA A 18 -6.37 -2.44 4.05
N THR A 19 -5.44 -3.34 3.69
CA THR A 19 -5.79 -4.60 3.03
C THR A 19 -6.27 -5.59 4.08
N VAL A 20 -7.54 -5.96 4.02
CA VAL A 20 -8.20 -6.74 5.07
C VAL A 20 -9.17 -7.76 4.46
N ALA A 21 -9.59 -8.74 5.25
CA ALA A 21 -10.75 -9.56 4.89
C ALA A 21 -12.01 -8.69 4.81
N PHE A 22 -12.95 -9.04 3.94
CA PHE A 22 -14.11 -8.18 3.65
C PHE A 22 -14.96 -7.89 4.89
N GLU A 23 -15.03 -8.83 5.83
CA GLU A 23 -15.75 -8.66 7.10
C GLU A 23 -15.16 -7.54 7.97
N HIS A 24 -13.85 -7.35 7.89
CA HIS A 24 -13.18 -6.26 8.59
C HIS A 24 -13.39 -4.92 7.90
N ALA A 25 -13.49 -4.90 6.57
CA ALA A 25 -13.83 -3.68 5.84
C ALA A 25 -15.25 -3.21 6.19
N GLY A 26 -16.21 -4.13 6.34
CA GLY A 26 -17.56 -3.83 6.82
C GLY A 26 -17.56 -3.20 8.21
N ARG A 27 -16.82 -3.76 9.17
CA ARG A 27 -16.70 -3.19 10.52
C ARG A 27 -16.08 -1.78 10.52
N LEU A 28 -15.08 -1.52 9.68
CA LEU A 28 -14.47 -0.20 9.55
C LEU A 28 -15.42 0.82 8.89
N CYS A 29 -16.37 0.33 8.09
CA CYS A 29 -17.43 1.16 7.50
C CYS A 29 -18.50 1.53 8.53
N ASP A 30 -18.94 0.56 9.34
CA ASP A 30 -20.03 0.74 10.31
C ASP A 30 -19.56 1.54 11.54
N ASP A 31 -18.30 1.36 11.97
CA ASP A 31 -17.70 1.98 13.14
C ASP A 31 -16.26 2.41 12.82
N PRO A 32 -16.08 3.53 12.10
CA PRO A 32 -14.74 4.03 11.77
C PRO A 32 -13.98 4.44 13.04
N PRO A 33 -12.67 4.14 13.12
CA PRO A 33 -11.84 4.55 14.25
C PRO A 33 -11.83 6.06 14.45
N GLU A 34 -11.70 6.50 15.70
CA GLU A 34 -11.57 7.91 16.06
C GLU A 34 -10.49 8.60 15.20
N GLY A 35 -10.81 9.78 14.69
CA GLY A 35 -9.94 10.57 13.81
C GLY A 35 -9.97 10.16 12.34
N LEU A 36 -10.69 9.09 11.98
CA LEU A 36 -10.83 8.60 10.62
C LEU A 36 -12.30 8.55 10.17
N LYS A 37 -12.54 8.79 8.89
CA LYS A 37 -13.83 8.52 8.22
C LYS A 37 -13.62 7.44 7.16
N PHE A 38 -14.55 6.50 7.08
CA PHE A 38 -14.56 5.53 6.00
C PHE A 38 -15.04 6.21 4.71
N VAL A 39 -14.28 6.04 3.64
CA VAL A 39 -14.57 6.67 2.35
C VAL A 39 -15.11 5.64 1.37
N ARG A 40 -14.42 4.51 1.22
CA ARG A 40 -14.79 3.48 0.24
C ARG A 40 -14.07 2.16 0.54
N CYS A 41 -14.66 1.07 0.05
CA CYS A 41 -13.98 -0.20 -0.08
C CYS A 41 -13.56 -0.41 -1.53
N GLY A 42 -12.28 -0.59 -1.75
CA GLY A 42 -11.71 -1.07 -3.01
C GLY A 42 -11.47 -2.57 -2.98
N ALA A 43 -11.04 -3.13 -4.10
CA ALA A 43 -10.72 -4.54 -4.21
C ALA A 43 -9.35 -4.77 -4.87
N TRP A 44 -8.53 -5.61 -4.24
CA TRP A 44 -7.39 -6.22 -4.92
C TRP A 44 -7.82 -7.59 -5.46
N VAL A 45 -7.96 -7.70 -6.76
CA VAL A 45 -8.29 -8.94 -7.48
C VAL A 45 -6.99 -9.67 -7.83
N LYS A 46 -6.87 -10.90 -7.34
CA LYS A 46 -5.68 -11.74 -7.53
C LYS A 46 -5.75 -12.42 -8.89
N ALA A 47 -4.81 -12.12 -9.76
CA ALA A 47 -4.63 -12.90 -10.98
C ALA A 47 -4.00 -14.26 -10.60
N GLY A 48 -4.66 -15.37 -10.92
CA GLY A 48 -4.20 -16.72 -10.57
C GLY A 48 -4.16 -16.96 -9.06
N PRO A 49 -5.31 -16.91 -8.35
CA PRO A 49 -5.34 -17.22 -6.93
C PRO A 49 -4.94 -18.69 -6.69
N THR A 50 -4.39 -18.98 -5.50
CA THR A 50 -4.10 -20.34 -5.09
C THR A 50 -5.39 -21.17 -5.12
N PRO A 51 -5.42 -22.32 -5.80
CA PRO A 51 -6.60 -23.18 -5.86
C PRO A 51 -7.03 -23.65 -4.47
N GLN A 52 -8.34 -23.75 -4.26
CA GLN A 52 -8.91 -24.38 -3.07
C GLN A 52 -8.86 -25.91 -3.27
N MET A 53 -7.98 -26.57 -2.53
CA MET A 53 -7.71 -28.00 -2.75
C MET A 53 -8.75 -28.93 -2.11
N THR A 54 -9.54 -28.46 -1.16
CA THR A 54 -10.55 -29.28 -0.46
C THR A 54 -11.85 -29.44 -1.25
N GLY A 55 -12.10 -28.63 -2.25
CA GLY A 55 -13.28 -28.70 -3.11
C GLY A 55 -14.62 -28.34 -2.43
N ASP A 56 -14.59 -27.91 -1.17
CA ASP A 56 -15.76 -27.59 -0.35
C ASP A 56 -16.24 -26.14 -0.52
N ARG A 57 -15.42 -25.28 -1.12
CA ARG A 57 -15.71 -23.85 -1.35
C ARG A 57 -14.83 -23.27 -2.45
N PRO A 58 -15.19 -22.13 -3.05
CA PRO A 58 -14.34 -21.46 -4.04
C PRO A 58 -13.08 -20.89 -3.40
N ALA A 59 -12.02 -20.74 -4.18
CA ALA A 59 -10.79 -20.09 -3.79
C ALA A 59 -11.04 -18.57 -3.56
N GLN A 60 -10.29 -17.98 -2.60
CA GLN A 60 -10.34 -16.54 -2.33
C GLN A 60 -9.59 -15.76 -3.41
N GLY A 61 -10.34 -15.19 -4.36
CA GLY A 61 -9.81 -14.49 -5.52
C GLY A 61 -9.50 -13.01 -5.31
N TRP A 62 -9.84 -12.41 -4.16
CA TRP A 62 -9.66 -10.98 -3.90
C TRP A 62 -9.50 -10.66 -2.41
N GLU A 63 -8.95 -9.47 -2.12
CA GLU A 63 -8.93 -8.89 -0.77
C GLU A 63 -9.54 -7.49 -0.80
N ALA A 64 -10.23 -7.12 0.28
CA ALA A 64 -10.76 -5.77 0.44
C ALA A 64 -9.63 -4.78 0.75
N ILE A 65 -9.76 -3.58 0.21
CA ILE A 65 -8.92 -2.43 0.54
C ILE A 65 -9.83 -1.38 1.19
N ALA A 66 -9.86 -1.36 2.52
CA ALA A 66 -10.57 -0.30 3.23
C ALA A 66 -9.82 1.01 3.06
N MET A 67 -10.52 2.03 2.59
CA MET A 67 -10.00 3.37 2.32
C MET A 67 -10.64 4.33 3.32
N LEU A 68 -9.82 4.83 4.24
CA LEU A 68 -10.22 5.80 5.24
C LEU A 68 -9.43 7.09 5.03
N HIS A 69 -9.95 8.19 5.55
CA HIS A 69 -9.32 9.49 5.47
C HIS A 69 -9.40 10.18 6.83
N ALA A 70 -8.38 10.97 7.18
CA ALA A 70 -8.38 11.78 8.38
C ALA A 70 -9.57 12.74 8.39
N THR A 71 -10.22 12.91 9.54
CA THR A 71 -11.44 13.74 9.66
C THR A 71 -11.16 15.24 9.67
N ASP A 72 -9.95 15.64 10.05
CA ASP A 72 -9.50 17.03 10.14
C ASP A 72 -9.04 17.63 8.79
N ASP A 73 -8.88 16.81 7.75
CA ASP A 73 -8.64 17.28 6.38
C ASP A 73 -9.92 17.11 5.52
N GLU A 74 -10.55 18.22 5.17
CA GLU A 74 -11.75 18.23 4.34
C GLU A 74 -11.47 17.96 2.86
N ARG A 75 -10.23 18.15 2.41
CA ARG A 75 -9.84 18.02 1.00
C ARG A 75 -9.32 16.61 0.70
N MET A 76 -10.25 15.68 0.50
CA MET A 76 -9.90 14.35 0.01
C MET A 76 -9.37 14.42 -1.43
N ARG A 77 -8.05 14.32 -1.58
CA ARG A 77 -7.39 14.25 -2.89
C ARG A 77 -6.94 12.81 -3.17
N TRP A 78 -7.34 12.30 -4.29
CA TRP A 78 -6.82 11.05 -4.82
C TRP A 78 -6.37 11.27 -6.27
N ASN A 79 -5.25 10.62 -6.66
CA ASN A 79 -4.60 10.86 -7.94
C ASN A 79 -5.12 9.94 -9.06
N GLY A 80 -6.10 9.08 -8.75
CA GLY A 80 -6.70 8.12 -9.68
C GLY A 80 -7.71 8.68 -10.66
N GLY A 81 -8.14 9.93 -10.53
CA GLY A 81 -9.18 10.52 -11.39
C GLY A 81 -10.50 9.76 -11.27
N GLY A 82 -11.18 9.51 -12.39
CA GLY A 82 -12.46 8.79 -12.45
C GLY A 82 -12.34 7.26 -12.44
N ARG A 83 -11.18 6.67 -12.12
CA ARG A 83 -10.98 5.21 -12.13
C ARG A 83 -11.70 4.52 -10.97
N ALA A 84 -12.11 3.27 -11.18
CA ALA A 84 -12.60 2.42 -10.11
C ALA A 84 -11.46 1.99 -9.18
N ALA A 85 -11.76 1.83 -7.89
CA ALA A 85 -10.82 1.34 -6.89
C ALA A 85 -10.68 -0.20 -6.96
N VAL A 86 -10.36 -0.72 -8.14
CA VAL A 86 -10.14 -2.14 -8.42
C VAL A 86 -8.74 -2.34 -8.97
N TYR A 87 -7.97 -3.17 -8.29
CA TYR A 87 -6.55 -3.40 -8.57
C TYR A 87 -6.33 -4.86 -8.96
N HIS A 88 -6.07 -5.09 -10.25
CA HIS A 88 -5.75 -6.42 -10.76
C HIS A 88 -4.24 -6.62 -10.74
N CYS A 89 -3.76 -7.51 -9.90
CA CYS A 89 -2.37 -7.95 -9.93
C CYS A 89 -2.21 -9.34 -9.31
N GLN A 90 -1.15 -10.03 -9.74
CA GLN A 90 -0.83 -11.35 -9.23
C GLN A 90 -0.40 -11.28 -7.76
N ALA A 91 -0.82 -12.26 -6.97
CA ALA A 91 -0.30 -12.45 -5.63
C ALA A 91 1.20 -12.83 -5.68
N GLU A 92 1.97 -12.44 -4.66
CA GLU A 92 3.38 -12.81 -4.58
C GLU A 92 3.50 -14.30 -4.20
N MET A 93 3.83 -15.13 -5.19
CA MET A 93 3.90 -16.60 -5.02
C MET A 93 5.25 -17.06 -4.45
N ARG A 94 6.31 -16.27 -4.63
CA ARG A 94 7.69 -16.58 -4.22
C ARG A 94 8.28 -15.48 -3.34
N GLY A 95 7.45 -14.87 -2.52
CA GLY A 95 7.88 -13.84 -1.59
C GLY A 95 8.85 -14.39 -0.55
N VAL A 96 9.75 -13.55 -0.08
CA VAL A 96 10.68 -13.86 1.01
C VAL A 96 9.98 -13.98 2.37
N TYR A 97 8.68 -13.70 2.39
CA TYR A 97 7.89 -13.65 3.60
C TYR A 97 6.44 -14.12 3.34
N PRO A 98 5.84 -14.92 4.25
CA PRO A 98 4.44 -15.31 4.12
C PRO A 98 3.53 -14.08 4.03
N THR A 99 2.53 -14.14 3.17
CA THR A 99 1.55 -13.04 2.96
C THR A 99 2.15 -11.73 2.42
N GLN A 100 3.36 -11.75 1.86
CA GLN A 100 3.97 -10.57 1.24
C GLN A 100 3.04 -9.97 0.19
N LYS A 101 2.78 -8.68 0.28
CA LYS A 101 1.99 -7.96 -0.73
C LYS A 101 2.83 -7.73 -2.00
N PRO A 102 2.24 -7.87 -3.19
CA PRO A 102 2.97 -7.62 -4.44
C PRO A 102 3.38 -6.16 -4.57
N GLU A 103 4.61 -5.93 -5.04
CA GLU A 103 5.10 -4.57 -5.29
C GLU A 103 4.20 -3.81 -6.27
N ALA A 104 3.66 -4.49 -7.30
CA ALA A 104 2.76 -3.89 -8.27
C ALA A 104 1.50 -3.28 -7.63
N LEU A 105 0.91 -3.93 -6.62
CA LEU A 105 -0.22 -3.40 -5.87
C LEU A 105 0.20 -2.14 -5.10
N ILE A 106 1.26 -2.24 -4.31
CA ILE A 106 1.70 -1.14 -3.44
C ILE A 106 2.15 0.07 -4.27
N GLN A 107 2.86 -0.13 -5.37
CA GLN A 107 3.24 0.93 -6.30
C GLN A 107 2.01 1.68 -6.84
N ARG A 108 0.94 0.94 -7.17
CA ARG A 108 -0.29 1.51 -7.66
C ARG A 108 -1.03 2.30 -6.58
N LEU A 109 -1.12 1.75 -5.35
CA LEU A 109 -1.74 2.43 -4.22
C LEU A 109 -0.98 3.73 -3.87
N LEU A 110 0.35 3.70 -3.83
CA LEU A 110 1.15 4.91 -3.61
C LEU A 110 0.93 5.96 -4.71
N ALA A 111 0.83 5.53 -5.98
CA ALA A 111 0.54 6.46 -7.08
C ALA A 111 -0.83 7.13 -6.95
N ASP A 112 -1.82 6.39 -6.44
CA ASP A 112 -3.20 6.84 -6.37
C ASP A 112 -3.48 7.71 -5.11
N PHE A 113 -2.75 7.49 -4.01
CA PHE A 113 -3.08 8.08 -2.70
C PHE A 113 -1.99 8.94 -2.07
N ALA A 114 -0.75 8.89 -2.57
CA ALA A 114 0.36 9.70 -2.05
C ALA A 114 0.79 10.76 -3.08
N ASP A 115 1.03 11.97 -2.61
CA ASP A 115 1.62 13.05 -3.41
C ASP A 115 3.16 13.03 -3.27
N PRO A 116 3.91 13.55 -4.25
CA PRO A 116 5.36 13.64 -4.13
C PRO A 116 5.81 14.34 -2.84
N GLY A 117 6.64 13.66 -2.05
CA GLY A 117 7.16 14.17 -0.78
C GLY A 117 6.32 13.80 0.45
N ASP A 118 5.18 13.15 0.29
CA ASP A 118 4.42 12.61 1.43
C ASP A 118 5.27 11.59 2.21
N ASP A 119 5.10 11.61 3.54
CA ASP A 119 5.62 10.58 4.42
C ASP A 119 4.68 9.37 4.43
N VAL A 120 5.23 8.16 4.33
CA VAL A 120 4.50 6.89 4.33
C VAL A 120 4.79 6.14 5.61
N LEU A 121 3.74 5.74 6.32
CA LEU A 121 3.82 4.94 7.53
C LEU A 121 3.16 3.56 7.31
N ASP A 122 3.87 2.49 7.63
CA ASP A 122 3.34 1.13 7.63
C ASP A 122 3.58 0.45 8.99
N PRO A 123 2.59 0.44 9.90
CA PRO A 123 2.74 -0.16 11.24
C PRO A 123 2.64 -1.69 11.25
N PHE A 124 2.46 -2.33 10.07
CA PHE A 124 2.43 -3.78 9.88
C PHE A 124 3.28 -4.16 8.66
N MET A 125 4.50 -3.62 8.60
CA MET A 125 5.32 -3.61 7.40
C MET A 125 5.72 -5.00 6.88
N GLY A 126 5.67 -6.04 7.71
CA GLY A 126 6.11 -7.38 7.35
C GLY A 126 7.50 -7.36 6.71
N SER A 127 7.60 -7.87 5.50
CA SER A 127 8.84 -7.83 4.71
C SER A 127 9.20 -6.46 4.11
N GLY A 128 8.52 -5.37 4.48
CA GLY A 128 8.84 -4.01 4.07
C GLY A 128 8.49 -3.64 2.64
N THR A 129 7.52 -4.30 2.01
CA THR A 129 7.15 -3.99 0.61
C THR A 129 6.68 -2.55 0.45
N THR A 130 5.89 -2.04 1.40
CA THR A 130 5.43 -0.64 1.39
C THR A 130 6.61 0.33 1.47
N LEU A 131 7.57 0.08 2.37
CA LEU A 131 8.74 0.93 2.56
C LEU A 131 9.63 0.93 1.30
N LEU A 132 9.86 -0.25 0.74
CA LEU A 132 10.62 -0.41 -0.50
C LEU A 132 9.99 0.35 -1.67
N CYS A 133 8.67 0.22 -1.84
CA CYS A 133 7.94 0.90 -2.91
C CYS A 133 7.92 2.43 -2.69
N ALA A 134 7.74 2.88 -1.45
CA ALA A 134 7.78 4.29 -1.08
C ALA A 134 9.17 4.88 -1.39
N TRP A 135 10.24 4.20 -0.98
CA TRP A 135 11.61 4.60 -1.29
C TRP A 135 11.88 4.68 -2.81
N LYS A 136 11.45 3.66 -3.59
CA LYS A 136 11.57 3.67 -5.07
C LYS A 136 10.89 4.88 -5.70
N ARG A 137 9.81 5.39 -5.10
CA ARG A 137 9.06 6.57 -5.55
C ARG A 137 9.56 7.90 -4.98
N GLY A 138 10.56 7.88 -4.10
CA GLY A 138 11.13 9.09 -3.52
C GLY A 138 10.42 9.63 -2.28
N HIS A 139 9.51 8.84 -1.70
CA HIS A 139 8.89 9.15 -0.41
C HIS A 139 9.83 8.81 0.75
N LYS A 140 9.66 9.50 1.87
CA LYS A 140 10.16 9.01 3.15
C LYS A 140 9.21 7.93 3.64
N ALA A 141 9.75 6.87 4.26
CA ALA A 141 8.94 5.78 4.75
C ALA A 141 9.42 5.31 6.12
N THR A 142 8.47 5.08 7.01
CA THR A 142 8.69 4.51 8.33
C THR A 142 7.81 3.28 8.49
N GLY A 143 8.32 2.23 9.09
CA GLY A 143 7.54 1.02 9.35
C GLY A 143 7.98 0.33 10.61
N CYS A 144 7.07 -0.46 11.19
CA CYS A 144 7.35 -1.37 12.29
C CYS A 144 6.59 -2.69 12.10
N ASP A 145 7.05 -3.71 12.79
CA ASP A 145 6.36 -5.00 12.90
C ASP A 145 6.63 -5.55 14.31
N VAL A 146 5.72 -6.35 14.83
CA VAL A 146 5.88 -6.99 16.15
C VAL A 146 6.93 -8.11 16.13
N ARG A 147 7.28 -8.61 14.94
CA ARG A 147 8.25 -9.67 14.74
C ARG A 147 9.58 -9.10 14.31
N GLU A 148 10.61 -9.35 15.10
CA GLU A 148 11.98 -8.91 14.82
C GLU A 148 12.49 -9.45 13.46
N GLU A 149 12.22 -10.73 13.16
CA GLU A 149 12.55 -11.35 11.88
C GLU A 149 11.99 -10.58 10.68
N ALA A 150 10.75 -10.08 10.77
CA ALA A 150 10.15 -9.27 9.72
C ALA A 150 10.91 -7.96 9.51
N CYS A 151 11.30 -7.30 10.61
CA CYS A 151 12.11 -6.08 10.58
C CYS A 151 13.47 -6.31 9.93
N GLU A 152 14.15 -7.41 10.27
CA GLU A 152 15.42 -7.78 9.64
C GLU A 152 15.30 -8.04 8.13
N ILE A 153 14.25 -8.79 7.73
CA ILE A 153 13.98 -9.05 6.31
C ILE A 153 13.74 -7.74 5.57
N ALA A 154 12.92 -6.86 6.14
CA ALA A 154 12.64 -5.55 5.56
C ALA A 154 13.92 -4.71 5.41
N ALA A 155 14.75 -4.63 6.43
CA ALA A 155 16.01 -3.90 6.42
C ALA A 155 16.95 -4.42 5.31
N LYS A 156 17.17 -5.75 5.26
CA LYS A 156 18.03 -6.38 4.25
C LYS A 156 17.53 -6.12 2.82
N ARG A 157 16.21 -6.16 2.59
CA ARG A 157 15.61 -5.88 1.27
C ARG A 157 15.83 -4.42 0.85
N ILE A 158 15.59 -3.49 1.76
CA ILE A 158 15.74 -2.05 1.48
C ILE A 158 17.21 -1.71 1.24
N GLU A 159 18.13 -2.19 2.06
CA GLU A 159 19.57 -2.00 1.87
C GLU A 159 20.06 -2.57 0.53
N ALA A 160 19.60 -3.76 0.14
CA ALA A 160 19.93 -4.35 -1.15
C ALA A 160 19.46 -3.46 -2.31
N ALA A 161 18.23 -2.93 -2.23
CA ALA A 161 17.70 -2.02 -3.23
C ALA A 161 18.47 -0.69 -3.27
N MET A 162 18.87 -0.15 -2.11
CA MET A 162 19.69 1.06 -2.03
C MET A 162 21.07 0.89 -2.68
N ARG A 163 21.69 -0.28 -2.50
CA ARG A 163 22.99 -0.60 -3.16
C ARG A 163 22.87 -0.70 -4.68
N GLN A 164 21.71 -1.15 -5.20
CA GLN A 164 21.45 -1.22 -6.65
C GLN A 164 21.10 0.14 -7.27
N GLY A 165 20.86 1.15 -6.45
CA GLY A 165 20.44 2.47 -6.88
C GLY A 165 18.96 2.57 -7.21
N ARG A 166 18.45 3.81 -7.31
CA ARG A 166 17.08 4.08 -7.76
C ARG A 166 17.03 4.05 -9.28
N LEU A 167 16.08 3.29 -9.84
CA LEU A 167 15.73 3.48 -11.24
C LEU A 167 15.10 4.88 -11.40
N PRO A 168 15.41 5.62 -12.50
CA PRO A 168 14.76 6.89 -12.77
C PRO A 168 13.23 6.68 -12.79
N THR A 169 12.51 7.45 -11.98
CA THR A 169 11.04 7.49 -12.06
C THR A 169 10.62 8.13 -13.38
N ASP A 170 9.41 7.85 -13.87
CA ASP A 170 8.90 8.45 -15.12
C ASP A 170 8.94 9.99 -15.09
N ALA A 171 8.80 10.61 -13.92
CA ALA A 171 8.98 12.06 -13.75
C ALA A 171 10.44 12.52 -13.98
N ALA A 172 11.44 11.70 -13.59
CA ALA A 172 12.84 11.99 -13.88
C ALA A 172 13.17 11.77 -15.36
N ARG A 173 12.56 10.77 -16.00
CA ARG A 173 12.67 10.54 -17.46
C ARG A 173 12.08 11.70 -18.24
N ALA A 174 10.91 12.23 -17.84
CA ALA A 174 10.31 13.38 -18.50
C ALA A 174 11.19 14.64 -18.44
N LYS A 175 11.88 14.89 -17.33
CA LYS A 175 12.84 16.02 -17.22
C LYS A 175 14.08 15.85 -18.10
N VAL A 176 14.58 14.62 -18.27
CA VAL A 176 15.73 14.34 -19.14
C VAL A 176 15.37 14.56 -20.61
N VAL A 177 14.16 14.17 -21.03
CA VAL A 177 13.68 14.40 -22.41
C VAL A 177 13.48 15.88 -22.71
N GLN A 178 13.00 16.70 -21.76
CA GLN A 178 12.88 18.14 -21.93
C GLN A 178 14.22 18.90 -21.96
N GLY A 179 15.26 18.36 -21.33
CA GLY A 179 16.60 18.95 -21.34
C GLY A 179 17.39 18.70 -22.64
N THR A 180 16.90 17.83 -23.53
CA THR A 180 17.59 17.46 -24.78
C THR A 180 17.06 18.22 -26.01
N MET A 181 16.08 19.10 -25.86
CA MET A 181 15.51 19.92 -26.94
C MET A 181 15.85 21.42 -26.81
N ALA A 182 17.04 21.74 -26.32
CA ALA A 182 17.60 23.10 -26.41
C ALA A 182 18.75 23.08 -27.40
N PHE A 183 18.45 23.21 -28.69
CA PHE A 183 19.34 23.71 -29.73
C PHE A 183 18.65 24.87 -30.43
#